data_e53aa13161a9820732b6d54e3857c3b3
#
_entry.id   e53aa13161a9820732b6d54e3857c3b3
#
_cell.length_a   1.000
_cell.length_b   1.000
_cell.length_c   1.000
_cell.angle_alpha   90.00
_cell.angle_beta   90.00
_cell.angle_gamma   90.00
#
_symmetry.space_group_name_H-M   'P 1'
#
loop_
_entity.id
_entity.type
_entity.pdbx_description
1 polymer ?
#
loop_
_entity_poly.entity_id
_entity_poly.type
_entity_poly.pdbx_seq_one_letter_code
_entity_poly.pdbx_strand_id
1 'polypeptide(L)'
;MAKKRANGEGNIRKRADGRWEGRYTAGYHPETGKRIIKNVLGKTQAECKAKLSAAMEATRGIDVSRADEYTVATWLRSWYEIYAKPNIRISTANRYQLMVEQYTIPRIGSIKLTKLTAHDLQKLYKDLMENGRIDRKSGHGNPGLSSTTVRSLHLMLHSALERAVKERLILRNPTEDCIAPKVQKIEMQILPPEHIKDYLEAADRRGLLPMFYLELVTGLRKGEITALLWSDLDTLNKTISVSKQYVKNPNGELTLSRPKTETSVRKISIPQDAIDLLITEHSKHPENPYMFPSPATGEMYYPDSVVNLHKKILKDAGLPHIRFHDLRHTFATLALQNGVDVKTVSSMLGHYDAGFTLRTYTHATRQKQDEAAQTMGSFMARVM
;
A
#
# COMPACT_ATOMS: atom_id res chain seq x y z
N MET A 1 35.06 -57.30 -3.23
CA MET A 1 33.85 -56.88 -3.92
C MET A 1 33.53 -55.43 -3.55
N ALA A 2 33.43 -54.51 -4.51
CA ALA A 2 33.08 -53.12 -4.23
C ALA A 2 31.64 -53.03 -3.70
N LYS A 3 31.44 -52.47 -2.51
CA LYS A 3 30.13 -52.29 -1.90
C LYS A 3 29.23 -51.49 -2.88
N LYS A 4 28.10 -52.08 -3.29
CA LYS A 4 27.09 -51.39 -4.09
C LYS A 4 26.59 -50.17 -3.29
N ARG A 5 26.76 -48.96 -3.86
CA ARG A 5 26.27 -47.71 -3.23
C ARG A 5 24.76 -47.74 -3.12
N ALA A 6 24.21 -47.08 -2.09
CA ALA A 6 22.80 -46.99 -1.90
C ALA A 6 22.16 -46.15 -3.03
N ASN A 7 20.92 -46.46 -3.39
CA ASN A 7 20.13 -45.67 -4.36
C ASN A 7 19.97 -44.23 -3.82
N GLY A 8 20.41 -43.25 -4.61
CA GLY A 8 20.32 -41.85 -4.24
C GLY A 8 21.65 -41.14 -3.91
N GLU A 9 22.76 -41.86 -3.69
CA GLU A 9 24.06 -41.24 -3.31
C GLU A 9 24.84 -40.58 -4.45
N GLY A 10 24.29 -40.59 -5.68
CA GLY A 10 24.98 -40.10 -6.88
C GLY A 10 26.22 -40.96 -7.29
N ASN A 11 26.82 -40.61 -8.41
CA ASN A 11 27.98 -41.31 -8.92
C ASN A 11 29.17 -40.34 -9.11
N ILE A 12 30.37 -40.75 -8.71
CA ILE A 12 31.60 -39.97 -8.88
C ILE A 12 32.53 -40.75 -9.77
N ARG A 13 33.04 -40.12 -10.86
CA ARG A 13 34.01 -40.72 -11.78
C ARG A 13 35.13 -39.72 -12.11
N LYS A 14 36.31 -40.24 -12.47
CA LYS A 14 37.40 -39.44 -13.03
C LYS A 14 37.18 -39.30 -14.51
N ARG A 15 37.27 -38.09 -15.03
CA ARG A 15 37.15 -37.77 -16.47
C ARG A 15 38.54 -37.92 -17.16
N ALA A 16 38.54 -38.01 -18.48
CA ALA A 16 39.75 -38.05 -19.29
C ALA A 16 40.62 -36.78 -19.15
N ASP A 17 39.97 -35.64 -18.84
CA ASP A 17 40.65 -34.36 -18.59
C ASP A 17 41.24 -34.23 -17.17
N GLY A 18 41.30 -35.33 -16.42
CA GLY A 18 41.89 -35.41 -15.07
C GLY A 18 40.99 -34.92 -13.95
N ARG A 19 39.89 -34.24 -14.25
CA ARG A 19 38.92 -33.76 -13.24
C ARG A 19 38.00 -34.90 -12.78
N TRP A 20 37.40 -34.68 -11.58
CA TRP A 20 36.37 -35.56 -11.02
C TRP A 20 34.98 -35.00 -11.32
N GLU A 21 34.09 -35.88 -11.77
CA GLU A 21 32.70 -35.57 -12.06
C GLU A 21 31.77 -36.35 -11.12
N GLY A 22 30.92 -35.61 -10.39
CA GLY A 22 29.84 -36.17 -9.60
C GLY A 22 28.50 -35.98 -10.32
N ARG A 23 27.74 -37.07 -10.50
CA ARG A 23 26.38 -37.02 -11.14
C ARG A 23 25.34 -37.48 -10.16
N TYR A 24 24.19 -36.79 -10.16
CA TYR A 24 23.05 -37.19 -9.35
C TYR A 24 21.71 -36.93 -10.11
N THR A 25 20.67 -37.66 -9.71
CA THR A 25 19.31 -37.40 -10.19
C THR A 25 18.72 -36.29 -9.37
N ALA A 26 18.50 -35.14 -9.98
CA ALA A 26 17.96 -33.96 -9.34
C ALA A 26 16.41 -33.98 -9.31
N GLY A 27 15.78 -34.80 -10.17
CA GLY A 27 14.33 -34.94 -10.26
C GLY A 27 13.92 -35.75 -11.48
N TYR A 28 12.65 -35.73 -11.81
CA TYR A 28 12.08 -36.38 -13.00
C TYR A 28 11.23 -35.38 -13.77
N HIS A 29 11.25 -35.45 -15.09
CA HIS A 29 10.39 -34.62 -15.93
C HIS A 29 8.93 -35.06 -15.76
N PRO A 30 7.99 -34.16 -15.42
CA PRO A 30 6.63 -34.53 -15.04
C PRO A 30 5.85 -35.23 -16.18
N GLU A 31 6.08 -34.82 -17.44
CA GLU A 31 5.37 -35.37 -18.60
C GLU A 31 6.01 -36.64 -19.15
N THR A 32 7.32 -36.74 -19.16
CA THR A 32 8.04 -37.83 -19.82
C THR A 32 8.58 -38.88 -18.86
N GLY A 33 8.55 -38.64 -17.54
CA GLY A 33 9.14 -39.50 -16.51
C GLY A 33 10.65 -39.65 -16.60
N LYS A 34 11.32 -38.96 -17.53
CA LYS A 34 12.78 -39.02 -17.71
C LYS A 34 13.52 -38.37 -16.53
N ARG A 35 14.66 -38.97 -16.15
CA ARG A 35 15.50 -38.44 -15.07
C ARG A 35 16.16 -37.13 -15.48
N ILE A 36 16.08 -36.13 -14.62
CA ILE A 36 16.87 -34.88 -14.72
C ILE A 36 18.18 -35.13 -13.99
N ILE A 37 19.28 -35.24 -14.75
CA ILE A 37 20.60 -35.49 -14.22
C ILE A 37 21.39 -34.20 -14.19
N LYS A 38 21.94 -33.86 -13.00
CA LYS A 38 22.89 -32.75 -12.83
C LYS A 38 24.25 -33.28 -12.49
N ASN A 39 25.30 -32.51 -12.83
CA ASN A 39 26.68 -32.84 -12.53
C ASN A 39 27.44 -31.71 -11.83
N VAL A 40 28.44 -32.07 -11.05
CA VAL A 40 29.38 -31.13 -10.44
C VAL A 40 30.81 -31.60 -10.78
N LEU A 41 31.73 -30.64 -10.85
CA LEU A 41 33.12 -30.91 -11.16
C LEU A 41 34.04 -30.50 -9.98
N GLY A 42 35.05 -31.29 -9.71
CA GLY A 42 36.09 -31.02 -8.72
C GLY A 42 37.49 -31.37 -9.25
N LYS A 43 38.50 -30.67 -8.76
CA LYS A 43 39.93 -31.01 -9.08
C LYS A 43 40.36 -32.28 -8.39
N THR A 44 39.84 -32.56 -7.19
CA THR A 44 40.08 -33.78 -6.43
C THR A 44 38.78 -34.55 -6.19
N GLN A 45 38.91 -35.84 -5.85
CA GLN A 45 37.75 -36.68 -5.52
C GLN A 45 37.02 -36.18 -4.27
N ALA A 46 37.73 -35.69 -3.27
CA ALA A 46 37.21 -35.17 -2.03
C ALA A 46 36.38 -33.87 -2.30
N GLU A 47 36.94 -32.97 -3.09
CA GLU A 47 36.24 -31.74 -3.51
C GLU A 47 34.97 -32.05 -4.30
N CYS A 48 35.06 -32.99 -5.24
CA CYS A 48 33.90 -33.40 -6.04
C CYS A 48 32.80 -34.03 -5.16
N LYS A 49 33.18 -34.83 -4.17
CA LYS A 49 32.27 -35.45 -3.20
C LYS A 49 31.57 -34.38 -2.34
N ALA A 50 32.30 -33.42 -1.84
CA ALA A 50 31.74 -32.31 -1.05
C ALA A 50 30.75 -31.46 -1.88
N LYS A 51 31.14 -31.12 -3.11
CA LYS A 51 30.25 -30.36 -4.05
C LYS A 51 29.02 -31.18 -4.43
N LEU A 52 29.15 -32.49 -4.62
CA LEU A 52 28.02 -33.37 -4.94
C LEU A 52 27.02 -33.42 -3.77
N SER A 53 27.51 -33.62 -2.55
CA SER A 53 26.67 -33.63 -1.35
C SER A 53 25.93 -32.31 -1.16
N ALA A 54 26.65 -31.20 -1.29
CA ALA A 54 26.04 -29.86 -1.20
C ALA A 54 24.99 -29.61 -2.29
N ALA A 55 25.25 -30.03 -3.54
CA ALA A 55 24.32 -29.88 -4.66
C ALA A 55 23.08 -30.76 -4.49
N MET A 56 23.21 -31.96 -3.97
CA MET A 56 22.09 -32.85 -3.67
C MET A 56 21.22 -32.29 -2.55
N GLU A 57 21.85 -31.78 -1.49
CA GLU A 57 21.11 -31.13 -0.38
C GLU A 57 20.40 -29.87 -0.86
N ALA A 58 21.02 -29.04 -1.68
CA ALA A 58 20.45 -27.83 -2.24
C ALA A 58 19.26 -28.09 -3.20
N THR A 59 19.15 -29.29 -3.78
CA THR A 59 18.03 -29.65 -4.66
C THR A 59 16.98 -30.50 -3.96
N ARG A 60 17.24 -30.94 -2.74
CA ARG A 60 16.33 -31.75 -1.97
C ARG A 60 15.06 -30.96 -1.62
N GLY A 61 13.91 -31.40 -2.13
CA GLY A 61 12.64 -30.73 -1.91
C GLY A 61 12.26 -29.66 -2.95
N ILE A 62 13.14 -29.39 -3.93
CA ILE A 62 12.83 -28.51 -5.07
C ILE A 62 12.29 -29.35 -6.24
N ASP A 63 11.27 -28.85 -6.94
CA ASP A 63 10.90 -29.35 -8.26
C ASP A 63 11.85 -28.78 -9.32
N VAL A 64 12.95 -29.48 -9.51
CA VAL A 64 14.05 -29.04 -10.41
C VAL A 64 13.58 -28.93 -11.87
N SER A 65 12.55 -29.66 -12.26
CA SER A 65 12.00 -29.61 -13.61
C SER A 65 11.41 -28.22 -13.93
N ARG A 66 10.84 -27.58 -12.93
CA ARG A 66 10.20 -26.26 -13.05
C ARG A 66 11.10 -25.13 -12.55
N ALA A 67 11.88 -25.39 -11.50
CA ALA A 67 12.68 -24.36 -10.84
C ALA A 67 13.76 -23.73 -11.75
N ASP A 68 14.35 -24.51 -12.65
CA ASP A 68 15.39 -24.04 -13.59
C ASP A 68 14.83 -23.20 -14.74
N GLU A 69 13.52 -23.23 -14.98
CA GLU A 69 12.86 -22.46 -16.03
C GLU A 69 12.66 -21.00 -15.63
N TYR A 70 12.51 -20.72 -14.32
CA TYR A 70 12.18 -19.39 -13.86
C TYR A 70 13.41 -18.51 -13.60
N THR A 71 13.34 -17.29 -14.16
CA THR A 71 14.07 -16.13 -13.66
C THR A 71 13.19 -15.36 -12.69
N VAL A 72 13.75 -14.40 -11.96
CA VAL A 72 12.96 -13.49 -11.11
C VAL A 72 11.88 -12.78 -11.92
N ALA A 73 12.21 -12.34 -13.16
CA ALA A 73 11.23 -11.66 -14.04
C ALA A 73 10.06 -12.58 -14.42
N THR A 74 10.34 -13.78 -14.92
CA THR A 74 9.28 -14.70 -15.35
C THR A 74 8.43 -15.19 -14.20
N TRP A 75 9.03 -15.42 -13.01
CA TRP A 75 8.29 -15.77 -11.82
C TRP A 75 7.38 -14.64 -11.33
N LEU A 76 7.89 -13.42 -11.20
CA LEU A 76 7.11 -12.29 -10.69
C LEU A 76 5.91 -11.96 -11.59
N ARG A 77 6.06 -12.05 -12.91
CA ARG A 77 4.96 -11.89 -13.87
C ARG A 77 3.91 -12.98 -13.70
N SER A 78 4.34 -14.25 -13.64
CA SER A 78 3.45 -15.39 -13.41
C SER A 78 2.72 -15.27 -12.07
N TRP A 79 3.44 -14.97 -11.00
CA TRP A 79 2.85 -14.75 -9.69
C TRP A 79 1.83 -13.59 -9.69
N TYR A 80 2.18 -12.49 -10.34
CA TYR A 80 1.30 -11.32 -10.41
C TYR A 80 -0.02 -11.68 -11.12
N GLU A 81 0.03 -12.26 -12.30
CA GLU A 81 -1.18 -12.55 -13.10
C GLU A 81 -2.03 -13.67 -12.50
N ILE A 82 -1.40 -14.73 -11.97
CA ILE A 82 -2.12 -15.93 -11.51
C ILE A 82 -2.58 -15.80 -10.06
N TYR A 83 -1.72 -15.28 -9.18
CA TYR A 83 -1.97 -15.34 -7.73
C TYR A 83 -2.34 -13.99 -7.11
N ALA A 84 -1.71 -12.89 -7.54
CA ALA A 84 -1.92 -11.61 -6.91
C ALA A 84 -3.12 -10.86 -7.49
N LYS A 85 -3.11 -10.57 -8.79
CA LYS A 85 -4.09 -9.72 -9.48
C LYS A 85 -5.55 -10.14 -9.30
N PRO A 86 -5.92 -11.44 -9.34
CA PRO A 86 -7.30 -11.86 -9.11
C PRO A 86 -7.81 -11.62 -7.67
N ASN A 87 -6.89 -11.53 -6.71
CA ASN A 87 -7.21 -11.50 -5.28
C ASN A 87 -6.99 -10.13 -4.63
N ILE A 88 -6.56 -9.12 -5.39
CA ILE A 88 -6.28 -7.77 -4.89
C ILE A 88 -7.10 -6.73 -5.65
N ARG A 89 -7.27 -5.57 -5.05
CA ARG A 89 -7.98 -4.45 -5.68
C ARG A 89 -7.17 -3.85 -6.82
N ILE A 90 -7.85 -3.26 -7.81
CA ILE A 90 -7.26 -2.62 -8.99
C ILE A 90 -6.11 -1.66 -8.61
N SER A 91 -6.31 -0.80 -7.61
CA SER A 91 -5.27 0.14 -7.16
C SER A 91 -4.02 -0.54 -6.59
N THR A 92 -4.19 -1.68 -5.92
CA THR A 92 -3.06 -2.49 -5.42
C THR A 92 -2.40 -3.24 -6.57
N ALA A 93 -3.20 -3.78 -7.50
CA ALA A 93 -2.70 -4.46 -8.68
C ALA A 93 -1.80 -3.54 -9.53
N ASN A 94 -2.25 -2.30 -9.78
CA ASN A 94 -1.48 -1.29 -10.48
C ASN A 94 -0.15 -0.99 -9.80
N ARG A 95 -0.18 -0.85 -8.48
CA ARG A 95 1.03 -0.63 -7.68
C ARG A 95 1.98 -1.83 -7.74
N TYR A 96 1.45 -3.05 -7.68
CA TYR A 96 2.26 -4.26 -7.80
C TYR A 96 2.86 -4.39 -9.20
N GLN A 97 2.09 -4.12 -10.25
CA GLN A 97 2.59 -4.11 -11.62
C GLN A 97 3.74 -3.11 -11.80
N LEU A 98 3.58 -1.88 -11.28
CA LEU A 98 4.65 -0.88 -11.30
C LEU A 98 5.90 -1.38 -10.55
N MET A 99 5.72 -1.98 -9.37
CA MET A 99 6.82 -2.52 -8.57
C MET A 99 7.54 -3.66 -9.28
N VAL A 100 6.82 -4.53 -9.96
CA VAL A 100 7.37 -5.64 -10.72
C VAL A 100 8.11 -5.12 -11.94
N GLU A 101 7.43 -4.38 -12.82
CA GLU A 101 7.94 -4.05 -14.16
C GLU A 101 8.97 -2.92 -14.15
N GLN A 102 8.79 -1.90 -13.30
CA GLN A 102 9.63 -0.71 -13.34
C GLN A 102 10.73 -0.70 -12.27
N TYR A 103 10.52 -1.33 -11.13
CA TYR A 103 11.49 -1.30 -10.05
C TYR A 103 12.30 -2.58 -9.92
N THR A 104 11.67 -3.75 -10.04
CA THR A 104 12.34 -5.03 -9.75
C THR A 104 12.99 -5.64 -10.98
N ILE A 105 12.25 -5.84 -12.06
CA ILE A 105 12.72 -6.55 -13.26
C ILE A 105 13.94 -5.89 -13.90
N PRO A 106 14.02 -4.56 -14.07
CA PRO A 106 15.20 -3.94 -14.69
C PRO A 106 16.50 -4.14 -13.90
N ARG A 107 16.42 -4.49 -12.62
CA ARG A 107 17.56 -4.59 -11.71
C ARG A 107 18.01 -6.01 -11.43
N ILE A 108 17.06 -6.89 -11.16
CA ILE A 108 17.32 -8.27 -10.74
C ILE A 108 16.56 -9.33 -11.56
N GLY A 109 15.78 -8.90 -12.55
CA GLY A 109 14.89 -9.79 -13.32
C GLY A 109 15.60 -10.92 -14.07
N SER A 110 16.86 -10.74 -14.48
CA SER A 110 17.67 -11.75 -15.18
C SER A 110 18.22 -12.85 -14.27
N ILE A 111 18.22 -12.65 -12.96
CA ILE A 111 18.72 -13.62 -11.99
C ILE A 111 17.83 -14.86 -12.03
N LYS A 112 18.43 -16.06 -12.08
CA LYS A 112 17.69 -17.32 -11.91
C LYS A 112 17.04 -17.34 -10.53
N LEU A 113 15.77 -17.73 -10.45
CA LEU A 113 15.00 -17.70 -9.20
C LEU A 113 15.71 -18.51 -8.08
N THR A 114 16.27 -19.65 -8.43
CA THR A 114 17.03 -20.51 -7.52
C THR A 114 18.37 -19.93 -7.04
N LYS A 115 18.84 -18.84 -7.66
CA LYS A 115 20.11 -18.17 -7.33
C LYS A 115 19.91 -16.81 -6.67
N LEU A 116 18.67 -16.37 -6.52
CA LEU A 116 18.36 -15.11 -5.86
C LEU A 116 18.76 -15.18 -4.37
N THR A 117 19.54 -14.20 -3.93
CA THR A 117 20.03 -14.13 -2.56
C THR A 117 19.46 -12.92 -1.81
N ALA A 118 19.49 -12.97 -0.48
CA ALA A 118 19.17 -11.82 0.36
C ALA A 118 20.08 -10.60 0.06
N HIS A 119 21.33 -10.84 -0.32
CA HIS A 119 22.27 -9.79 -0.70
C HIS A 119 21.83 -9.04 -1.97
N ASP A 120 21.32 -9.75 -2.98
CA ASP A 120 20.79 -9.13 -4.20
C ASP A 120 19.57 -8.25 -3.90
N LEU A 121 18.69 -8.73 -3.03
CA LEU A 121 17.54 -7.97 -2.57
C LEU A 121 17.95 -6.74 -1.75
N GLN A 122 18.95 -6.87 -0.89
CA GLN A 122 19.45 -5.76 -0.09
C GLN A 122 20.08 -4.67 -0.97
N LYS A 123 20.84 -5.07 -2.01
CA LYS A 123 21.34 -4.13 -3.03
C LYS A 123 20.21 -3.43 -3.79
N LEU A 124 19.17 -4.19 -4.18
CA LEU A 124 17.97 -3.62 -4.81
C LEU A 124 17.32 -2.55 -3.93
N TYR A 125 17.14 -2.81 -2.62
CA TYR A 125 16.53 -1.82 -1.72
C TYR A 125 17.38 -0.57 -1.60
N LYS A 126 18.70 -0.71 -1.49
CA LYS A 126 19.63 0.41 -1.45
C LYS A 126 19.55 1.25 -2.72
N ASP A 127 19.67 0.62 -3.90
CA ASP A 127 19.60 1.33 -5.17
C ASP A 127 18.25 2.05 -5.37
N LEU A 128 17.13 1.41 -4.99
CA LEU A 128 15.83 2.05 -5.08
C LEU A 128 15.69 3.27 -4.16
N MET A 129 16.30 3.25 -2.98
CA MET A 129 16.32 4.41 -2.08
C MET A 129 17.22 5.54 -2.57
N GLU A 130 18.24 5.23 -3.35
CA GLU A 130 19.17 6.20 -3.90
C GLU A 130 18.73 6.72 -5.29
N ASN A 131 18.26 5.84 -6.18
CA ASN A 131 18.07 6.12 -7.61
C ASN A 131 16.71 5.61 -8.18
N GLY A 132 15.77 5.20 -7.34
CA GLY A 132 14.58 4.49 -7.78
C GLY A 132 13.49 5.35 -8.42
N ARG A 133 13.58 6.67 -8.41
CA ARG A 133 12.53 7.55 -8.95
C ARG A 133 12.56 7.55 -10.48
N ILE A 134 11.45 7.15 -11.09
CA ILE A 134 11.29 7.07 -12.55
C ILE A 134 10.87 8.42 -13.12
N ASP A 135 9.97 9.14 -12.44
CA ASP A 135 9.50 10.45 -12.88
C ASP A 135 10.42 11.55 -12.37
N ARG A 136 11.27 12.07 -13.27
CA ARG A 136 12.19 13.18 -13.00
C ARG A 136 11.60 14.55 -13.32
N LYS A 137 10.37 14.62 -13.87
CA LYS A 137 9.76 15.88 -14.34
C LYS A 137 9.37 16.85 -13.21
N SER A 138 9.35 16.40 -11.98
CA SER A 138 8.82 17.19 -10.85
C SER A 138 9.84 18.08 -10.12
N GLY A 139 11.07 18.21 -10.60
CA GLY A 139 12.06 19.12 -9.97
C GLY A 139 12.42 18.78 -8.50
N HIS A 140 12.00 17.65 -7.99
CA HIS A 140 12.27 17.21 -6.63
C HIS A 140 13.69 16.67 -6.55
N GLY A 141 14.52 17.29 -5.73
CA GLY A 141 15.97 17.04 -5.63
C GLY A 141 16.41 15.65 -5.19
N ASN A 142 15.48 14.74 -4.80
CA ASN A 142 15.83 13.38 -4.38
C ASN A 142 15.50 12.36 -5.48
N PRO A 143 16.52 11.70 -6.07
CA PRO A 143 16.32 10.69 -7.11
C PRO A 143 15.81 9.34 -6.56
N GLY A 144 15.79 9.14 -5.25
CA GLY A 144 15.41 7.90 -4.60
C GLY A 144 13.93 7.77 -4.28
N LEU A 145 13.49 6.54 -4.00
CA LEU A 145 12.17 6.24 -3.47
C LEU A 145 12.17 6.39 -1.94
N SER A 146 10.99 6.69 -1.39
CA SER A 146 10.81 6.71 0.07
C SER A 146 10.98 5.32 0.68
N SER A 147 11.47 5.25 1.92
CA SER A 147 11.55 4.01 2.70
C SER A 147 10.21 3.27 2.79
N THR A 148 9.09 3.99 2.85
CA THR A 148 7.73 3.43 2.83
C THR A 148 7.44 2.70 1.52
N THR A 149 7.86 3.26 0.38
CA THR A 149 7.68 2.64 -0.94
C THR A 149 8.53 1.38 -1.07
N VAL A 150 9.81 1.45 -0.67
CA VAL A 150 10.72 0.29 -0.74
C VAL A 150 10.29 -0.80 0.25
N ARG A 151 9.81 -0.44 1.44
CA ARG A 151 9.21 -1.42 2.37
C ARG A 151 7.98 -2.12 1.78
N SER A 152 7.13 -1.38 1.07
CA SER A 152 5.97 -1.98 0.40
C SER A 152 6.39 -2.94 -0.72
N LEU A 153 7.47 -2.63 -1.44
CA LEU A 153 8.07 -3.52 -2.43
C LEU A 153 8.65 -4.78 -1.75
N HIS A 154 9.34 -4.64 -0.62
CA HIS A 154 9.81 -5.79 0.17
C HIS A 154 8.66 -6.72 0.55
N LEU A 155 7.53 -6.19 1.04
CA LEU A 155 6.36 -7.00 1.39
C LEU A 155 5.74 -7.71 0.17
N MET A 156 5.69 -7.05 -0.98
CA MET A 156 5.24 -7.67 -2.24
C MET A 156 6.17 -8.80 -2.66
N LEU A 157 7.48 -8.58 -2.64
CA LEU A 157 8.49 -9.61 -2.96
C LEU A 157 8.44 -10.77 -1.98
N HIS A 158 8.25 -10.49 -0.67
CA HIS A 158 8.06 -11.53 0.33
C HIS A 158 6.87 -12.45 -0.02
N SER A 159 5.72 -11.87 -0.36
CA SER A 159 4.55 -12.63 -0.77
C SER A 159 4.79 -13.47 -2.03
N ALA A 160 5.47 -12.90 -3.03
CA ALA A 160 5.78 -13.59 -4.28
C ALA A 160 6.75 -14.76 -4.09
N LEU A 161 7.78 -14.55 -3.27
CA LEU A 161 8.81 -15.56 -3.03
C LEU A 161 8.34 -16.62 -2.03
N GLU A 162 7.47 -16.26 -1.09
CA GLU A 162 6.77 -17.22 -0.23
C GLU A 162 5.90 -18.18 -1.07
N ARG A 163 5.25 -17.66 -2.11
CA ARG A 163 4.53 -18.52 -3.05
C ARG A 163 5.47 -19.43 -3.82
N ALA A 164 6.66 -18.96 -4.21
CA ALA A 164 7.67 -19.79 -4.86
C ALA A 164 8.17 -20.95 -3.97
N VAL A 165 8.27 -20.72 -2.66
CA VAL A 165 8.57 -21.79 -1.69
C VAL A 165 7.45 -22.83 -1.67
N LYS A 166 6.18 -22.39 -1.60
CA LYS A 166 5.01 -23.29 -1.64
C LYS A 166 4.91 -24.10 -2.94
N GLU A 167 5.33 -23.50 -4.07
CA GLU A 167 5.42 -24.17 -5.37
C GLU A 167 6.68 -25.07 -5.50
N ARG A 168 7.53 -25.12 -4.47
CA ARG A 168 8.78 -25.85 -4.45
C ARG A 168 9.79 -25.43 -5.54
N LEU A 169 9.73 -24.16 -5.93
CA LEU A 169 10.69 -23.57 -6.88
C LEU A 169 11.97 -23.09 -6.20
N ILE A 170 11.87 -22.73 -4.92
CA ILE A 170 13.00 -22.39 -4.05
C ILE A 170 12.80 -23.03 -2.67
N LEU A 171 13.89 -23.25 -1.93
CA LEU A 171 13.84 -23.93 -0.61
C LEU A 171 13.37 -23.00 0.49
N ARG A 172 13.77 -21.74 0.45
CA ARG A 172 13.46 -20.72 1.46
C ARG A 172 13.27 -19.38 0.81
N ASN A 173 12.57 -18.52 1.50
CA ASN A 173 12.32 -17.17 1.03
C ASN A 173 13.50 -16.25 1.37
N PRO A 174 14.28 -15.75 0.38
CA PRO A 174 15.45 -14.93 0.67
C PRO A 174 15.12 -13.57 1.28
N THR A 175 13.85 -13.12 1.24
CA THR A 175 13.44 -11.87 1.90
C THR A 175 13.46 -11.97 3.42
N GLU A 176 13.36 -13.17 4.00
CA GLU A 176 13.42 -13.39 5.44
C GLU A 176 14.76 -12.99 6.05
N ASP A 177 15.84 -13.17 5.28
CA ASP A 177 17.19 -12.79 5.68
C ASP A 177 17.50 -11.30 5.38
N CYS A 178 16.54 -10.52 4.85
CA CYS A 178 16.74 -9.12 4.52
C CYS A 178 16.37 -8.18 5.67
N ILE A 179 17.09 -7.08 5.77
CA ILE A 179 16.72 -5.95 6.63
C ILE A 179 15.74 -5.06 5.87
N ALA A 180 14.47 -5.15 6.21
CA ALA A 180 13.44 -4.29 5.61
C ALA A 180 13.67 -2.83 5.97
N PRO A 181 13.50 -1.86 5.01
CA PRO A 181 13.66 -0.44 5.28
C PRO A 181 12.79 0.04 6.46
N LYS A 182 13.37 0.80 7.37
CA LYS A 182 12.65 1.41 8.49
C LYS A 182 11.80 2.57 7.96
N VAL A 183 10.52 2.56 8.28
CA VAL A 183 9.60 3.65 7.97
C VAL A 183 9.64 4.67 9.10
N GLN A 184 10.02 5.89 8.79
CA GLN A 184 9.87 7.00 9.72
C GLN A 184 8.40 7.40 9.79
N LYS A 185 7.86 7.45 11.01
CA LYS A 185 6.54 8.05 11.23
C LYS A 185 6.65 9.54 10.95
N ILE A 186 5.95 10.01 9.95
CA ILE A 186 5.75 11.44 9.71
C ILE A 186 4.60 11.85 10.64
N GLU A 187 4.82 12.88 11.44
CA GLU A 187 3.76 13.46 12.25
C GLU A 187 2.64 13.98 11.33
N MET A 188 1.42 13.71 11.76
CA MET A 188 0.24 14.20 11.06
C MET A 188 0.15 15.71 11.27
N GLN A 189 0.00 16.42 10.17
CA GLN A 189 -0.32 17.85 10.21
C GLN A 189 -1.84 17.99 10.27
N ILE A 190 -2.30 18.99 11.01
CA ILE A 190 -3.70 19.42 11.05
C ILE A 190 -3.78 20.88 10.67
N LEU A 191 -4.94 21.31 10.20
CA LEU A 191 -5.24 22.73 10.10
C LEU A 191 -5.60 23.22 11.51
N PRO A 192 -4.78 24.12 12.12
CA PRO A 192 -5.07 24.64 13.46
C PRO A 192 -6.42 25.37 13.49
N PRO A 193 -7.15 25.32 14.65
CA PRO A 193 -8.48 25.96 14.77
C PRO A 193 -8.47 27.44 14.38
N GLU A 194 -7.43 28.19 14.73
CA GLU A 194 -7.25 29.61 14.44
C GLU A 194 -7.15 29.91 12.95
N HIS A 195 -6.79 28.94 12.11
CA HIS A 195 -6.64 29.08 10.67
C HIS A 195 -7.85 28.58 9.85
N ILE A 196 -8.84 27.96 10.52
CA ILE A 196 -10.03 27.42 9.83
C ILE A 196 -10.83 28.54 9.14
N LYS A 197 -10.98 29.68 9.81
CA LYS A 197 -11.70 30.83 9.27
C LYS A 197 -11.03 31.34 7.98
N ASP A 198 -9.73 31.60 8.01
CA ASP A 198 -8.98 32.10 6.85
C ASP A 198 -9.04 31.13 5.67
N TYR A 199 -8.96 29.82 5.98
CA TYR A 199 -9.08 28.74 5.00
C TYR A 199 -10.45 28.73 4.32
N LEU A 200 -11.54 28.81 5.10
CA LEU A 200 -12.91 28.81 4.58
C LEU A 200 -13.24 30.09 3.80
N GLU A 201 -12.77 31.26 4.25
CA GLU A 201 -12.90 32.51 3.49
C GLU A 201 -12.16 32.45 2.15
N ALA A 202 -10.98 31.83 2.11
CA ALA A 202 -10.26 31.62 0.86
C ALA A 202 -10.98 30.59 -0.05
N ALA A 203 -11.63 29.59 0.51
CA ALA A 203 -12.48 28.66 -0.22
C ALA A 203 -13.71 29.35 -0.80
N ASP A 204 -14.32 30.25 -0.05
CA ASP A 204 -15.51 31.02 -0.48
C ASP A 204 -15.18 31.93 -1.65
N ARG A 205 -14.08 32.69 -1.59
CA ARG A 205 -13.59 33.51 -2.72
C ARG A 205 -13.40 32.72 -4.02
N ARG A 206 -13.28 31.42 -3.95
CA ARG A 206 -13.17 30.49 -5.10
C ARG A 206 -14.48 29.80 -5.46
N GLY A 207 -15.59 30.08 -4.74
CA GLY A 207 -16.85 29.38 -4.90
C GLY A 207 -16.79 27.90 -4.46
N LEU A 208 -15.91 27.56 -3.53
CA LEU A 208 -15.65 26.18 -3.09
C LEU A 208 -16.00 25.97 -1.61
N LEU A 209 -16.60 26.99 -0.95
CA LEU A 209 -16.95 26.91 0.47
C LEU A 209 -17.80 25.68 0.81
N PRO A 210 -18.87 25.34 0.08
CA PRO A 210 -19.71 24.21 0.46
C PRO A 210 -18.95 22.87 0.47
N MET A 211 -18.05 22.64 -0.50
CA MET A 211 -17.25 21.41 -0.59
C MET A 211 -16.26 21.30 0.57
N PHE A 212 -15.48 22.35 0.84
CA PHE A 212 -14.44 22.29 1.86
C PHE A 212 -14.98 22.43 3.29
N TYR A 213 -16.10 23.11 3.46
CA TYR A 213 -16.84 23.10 4.72
C TYR A 213 -17.34 21.70 5.05
N LEU A 214 -17.99 21.04 4.07
CA LEU A 214 -18.44 19.65 4.22
C LEU A 214 -17.29 18.71 4.57
N GLU A 215 -16.13 18.87 3.92
CA GLU A 215 -14.94 18.07 4.22
C GLU A 215 -14.50 18.25 5.69
N LEU A 216 -14.47 19.49 6.19
CA LEU A 216 -14.05 19.79 7.56
C LEU A 216 -15.03 19.31 8.63
N VAL A 217 -16.32 19.15 8.33
CA VAL A 217 -17.33 18.66 9.29
C VAL A 217 -17.61 17.16 9.17
N THR A 218 -17.09 16.48 8.14
CA THR A 218 -17.35 15.04 7.91
C THR A 218 -16.09 14.20 7.81
N GLY A 219 -14.95 14.79 7.44
CA GLY A 219 -13.70 14.09 7.20
C GLY A 219 -13.79 13.06 6.06
N LEU A 220 -14.51 13.33 4.99
CA LEU A 220 -14.65 12.47 3.83
C LEU A 220 -13.31 12.24 3.12
N ARG A 221 -13.15 11.09 2.48
CA ARG A 221 -11.99 10.88 1.60
C ARG A 221 -12.20 11.62 0.28
N LYS A 222 -11.10 12.07 -0.38
CA LYS A 222 -11.20 12.80 -1.67
C LYS A 222 -12.05 12.09 -2.72
N GLY A 223 -12.01 10.78 -2.79
CA GLY A 223 -12.82 10.00 -3.73
C GLY A 223 -14.27 9.82 -3.28
N GLU A 224 -14.57 10.00 -2.00
CA GLU A 224 -15.93 9.99 -1.45
C GLU A 224 -16.62 11.32 -1.74
N ILE A 225 -15.97 12.45 -1.38
CA ILE A 225 -16.56 13.79 -1.56
C ILE A 225 -16.81 14.11 -3.05
N THR A 226 -15.91 13.69 -3.96
CA THR A 226 -16.10 13.89 -5.40
C THR A 226 -17.17 12.98 -6.01
N ALA A 227 -17.57 11.92 -5.32
CA ALA A 227 -18.59 10.98 -5.77
C ALA A 227 -20.00 11.28 -5.26
N LEU A 228 -20.16 12.34 -4.45
CA LEU A 228 -21.46 12.71 -3.87
C LEU A 228 -22.43 13.20 -4.96
N LEU A 229 -23.64 12.69 -4.87
CA LEU A 229 -24.80 13.14 -5.65
C LEU A 229 -25.80 13.84 -4.73
N TRP A 230 -26.68 14.65 -5.30
CA TRP A 230 -27.77 15.26 -4.53
C TRP A 230 -28.68 14.20 -3.89
N SER A 231 -28.86 13.05 -4.53
CA SER A 231 -29.60 11.91 -3.96
C SER A 231 -28.96 11.28 -2.73
N ASP A 232 -27.71 11.59 -2.42
CA ASP A 232 -27.03 11.13 -1.20
C ASP A 232 -27.32 12.03 0.02
N LEU A 233 -27.91 13.22 -0.19
CA LEU A 233 -28.28 14.18 0.85
C LEU A 233 -29.71 13.96 1.31
N ASP A 234 -29.90 13.79 2.60
CA ASP A 234 -31.19 13.77 3.27
C ASP A 234 -31.31 15.04 4.13
N THR A 235 -32.01 16.05 3.61
CA THR A 235 -32.15 17.35 4.29
C THR A 235 -33.05 17.27 5.52
N LEU A 236 -34.01 16.34 5.55
CA LEU A 236 -34.94 16.18 6.69
C LEU A 236 -34.19 15.58 7.90
N ASN A 237 -33.42 14.51 7.66
CA ASN A 237 -32.67 13.85 8.70
C ASN A 237 -31.26 14.45 8.89
N LYS A 238 -30.89 15.45 8.10
CA LYS A 238 -29.57 16.12 8.09
C LYS A 238 -28.43 15.13 7.99
N THR A 239 -28.49 14.23 7.00
CA THR A 239 -27.48 13.19 6.80
C THR A 239 -26.97 13.12 5.37
N ILE A 240 -25.72 12.69 5.23
CA ILE A 240 -25.12 12.33 3.94
C ILE A 240 -24.81 10.83 3.94
N SER A 241 -25.23 10.16 2.86
CA SER A 241 -24.96 8.75 2.62
C SER A 241 -23.65 8.59 1.83
N VAL A 242 -22.67 7.88 2.40
CA VAL A 242 -21.39 7.59 1.76
C VAL A 242 -21.39 6.12 1.37
N SER A 243 -21.73 5.82 0.12
CA SER A 243 -21.86 4.44 -0.40
C SER A 243 -20.94 4.15 -1.59
N LYS A 244 -20.24 5.17 -2.10
CA LYS A 244 -19.44 5.10 -3.32
C LYS A 244 -18.22 6.01 -3.25
N GLN A 245 -17.23 5.71 -4.08
CA GLN A 245 -16.02 6.52 -4.25
C GLN A 245 -15.49 6.38 -5.67
N TYR A 246 -14.82 7.41 -6.17
CA TYR A 246 -14.08 7.31 -7.41
C TYR A 246 -12.66 6.82 -7.19
N VAL A 247 -12.25 5.85 -8.03
CA VAL A 247 -10.91 5.26 -8.04
C VAL A 247 -10.33 5.41 -9.44
N LYS A 248 -9.09 5.83 -9.52
CA LYS A 248 -8.35 5.96 -10.79
C LYS A 248 -7.81 4.60 -11.23
N ASN A 249 -8.15 4.19 -12.45
CA ASN A 249 -7.60 3.00 -13.12
C ASN A 249 -6.20 3.28 -13.70
N PRO A 250 -5.44 2.23 -14.11
CA PRO A 250 -4.11 2.39 -14.73
C PRO A 250 -4.12 3.25 -15.99
N ASN A 251 -5.16 3.12 -16.80
CA ASN A 251 -5.37 3.88 -18.04
C ASN A 251 -5.75 5.36 -17.78
N GLY A 252 -5.85 5.78 -16.51
CA GLY A 252 -6.20 7.12 -16.12
C GLY A 252 -7.70 7.38 -15.98
N GLU A 253 -8.56 6.46 -16.40
CA GLU A 253 -10.01 6.57 -16.25
C GLU A 253 -10.44 6.47 -14.79
N LEU A 254 -11.53 7.16 -14.46
CA LEU A 254 -12.18 7.05 -13.16
C LEU A 254 -13.27 5.99 -13.20
N THR A 255 -13.24 5.10 -12.24
CA THR A 255 -14.29 4.10 -12.05
C THR A 255 -14.97 4.33 -10.71
N LEU A 256 -16.30 4.32 -10.72
CA LEU A 256 -17.09 4.31 -9.52
C LEU A 256 -16.93 2.95 -8.83
N SER A 257 -16.52 2.95 -7.60
CA SER A 257 -16.27 1.74 -6.81
C SER A 257 -17.00 1.82 -5.48
N ARG A 258 -17.48 0.69 -5.01
CA ARG A 258 -17.92 0.60 -3.62
C ARG A 258 -16.74 0.83 -2.67
N PRO A 259 -16.97 1.40 -1.50
CA PRO A 259 -15.93 1.59 -0.49
C PRO A 259 -15.23 0.28 -0.10
N LYS A 260 -14.09 0.42 0.55
CA LYS A 260 -13.15 -0.68 0.81
C LYS A 260 -13.68 -1.77 1.74
N THR A 261 -14.57 -1.42 2.66
CA THR A 261 -15.16 -2.31 3.66
C THR A 261 -16.65 -1.98 3.78
N GLU A 262 -17.46 -2.90 4.27
CA GLU A 262 -18.87 -2.66 4.58
C GLU A 262 -19.04 -1.51 5.57
N THR A 263 -18.14 -1.37 6.53
CA THR A 263 -18.09 -0.25 7.49
C THR A 263 -17.80 1.10 6.85
N SER A 264 -17.34 1.12 5.61
CA SER A 264 -17.13 2.36 4.85
C SER A 264 -18.43 2.88 4.21
N VAL A 265 -19.44 2.04 4.05
CA VAL A 265 -20.82 2.47 3.71
C VAL A 265 -21.46 2.97 5.00
N ARG A 266 -21.75 4.26 5.05
CA ARG A 266 -22.19 4.91 6.27
C ARG A 266 -23.08 6.13 5.97
N LYS A 267 -23.92 6.50 6.94
CA LYS A 267 -24.59 7.79 6.99
C LYS A 267 -23.88 8.67 8.01
N ILE A 268 -23.63 9.92 7.66
CA ILE A 268 -22.97 10.92 8.49
C ILE A 268 -23.96 12.04 8.74
N SER A 269 -24.23 12.34 10.03
CA SER A 269 -25.01 13.53 10.39
C SER A 269 -24.17 14.79 10.16
N ILE A 270 -24.79 15.82 9.60
CA ILE A 270 -24.14 17.10 9.28
C ILE A 270 -24.89 18.25 9.95
N PRO A 271 -24.20 19.34 10.33
CA PRO A 271 -24.82 20.49 10.97
C PRO A 271 -25.73 21.27 10.00
N GLN A 272 -26.65 22.07 10.55
CA GLN A 272 -27.60 22.88 9.75
C GLN A 272 -26.87 23.80 8.77
N ASP A 273 -25.81 24.46 9.20
CA ASP A 273 -25.03 25.36 8.34
C ASP A 273 -24.49 24.65 7.08
N ALA A 274 -24.10 23.36 7.20
CA ALA A 274 -23.71 22.56 6.03
C ALA A 274 -24.89 22.33 5.08
N ILE A 275 -26.10 22.06 5.62
CA ILE A 275 -27.33 21.91 4.82
C ILE A 275 -27.62 23.19 4.05
N ASP A 276 -27.59 24.35 4.73
CA ASP A 276 -27.88 25.64 4.14
C ASP A 276 -26.91 26.02 3.01
N LEU A 277 -25.60 25.73 3.23
CA LEU A 277 -24.59 25.90 2.20
C LEU A 277 -24.83 24.96 1.00
N LEU A 278 -25.21 23.71 1.23
CA LEU A 278 -25.49 22.74 0.17
C LEU A 278 -26.77 23.09 -0.61
N ILE A 279 -27.83 23.56 0.04
CA ILE A 279 -29.05 24.03 -0.64
C ILE A 279 -28.72 25.22 -1.53
N THR A 280 -27.93 26.17 -1.02
CA THR A 280 -27.48 27.33 -1.80
C THR A 280 -26.61 26.87 -3.00
N GLU A 281 -25.75 25.88 -2.82
CA GLU A 281 -24.98 25.35 -3.94
C GLU A 281 -25.87 24.65 -4.97
N HIS A 282 -26.81 23.83 -4.53
CA HIS A 282 -27.77 23.16 -5.43
C HIS A 282 -28.53 24.13 -6.34
N SER A 283 -28.93 25.29 -5.81
CA SER A 283 -29.65 26.31 -6.58
C SER A 283 -28.88 26.88 -7.78
N LYS A 284 -27.55 26.75 -7.78
CA LYS A 284 -26.68 27.19 -8.88
C LYS A 284 -26.69 26.24 -10.08
N HIS A 285 -27.01 24.96 -9.87
CA HIS A 285 -27.00 23.91 -10.90
C HIS A 285 -28.04 22.80 -10.60
N PRO A 286 -29.34 23.13 -10.53
CA PRO A 286 -30.39 22.25 -10.03
C PRO A 286 -30.59 20.97 -10.84
N GLU A 287 -30.29 21.02 -12.14
CA GLU A 287 -30.42 19.85 -13.03
C GLU A 287 -29.18 18.91 -13.02
N ASN A 288 -28.09 19.34 -12.36
CA ASN A 288 -26.90 18.54 -12.32
C ASN A 288 -26.95 17.49 -11.19
N PRO A 289 -26.77 16.19 -11.45
CA PRO A 289 -26.87 15.17 -10.40
C PRO A 289 -25.73 15.23 -9.39
N TYR A 290 -24.57 15.79 -9.78
CA TYR A 290 -23.40 15.86 -8.91
C TYR A 290 -23.55 16.98 -7.89
N MET A 291 -23.22 16.70 -6.63
CA MET A 291 -23.23 17.70 -5.56
C MET A 291 -22.18 18.80 -5.79
N PHE A 292 -21.03 18.43 -6.33
CA PHE A 292 -19.93 19.34 -6.66
C PHE A 292 -19.45 19.10 -8.08
N PRO A 293 -20.16 19.66 -9.10
CA PRO A 293 -19.73 19.52 -10.49
C PRO A 293 -18.51 20.40 -10.78
N SER A 294 -17.62 19.92 -11.66
CA SER A 294 -16.53 20.71 -12.18
C SER A 294 -17.05 21.81 -13.10
N PRO A 295 -16.71 23.09 -12.89
CA PRO A 295 -17.15 24.18 -13.75
C PRO A 295 -16.70 24.03 -15.22
N ALA A 296 -15.61 23.28 -15.45
CA ALA A 296 -15.06 23.09 -16.77
C ALA A 296 -15.80 22.03 -17.61
N THR A 297 -16.41 21.02 -16.95
CA THR A 297 -17.00 19.86 -17.65
C THR A 297 -18.46 19.62 -17.31
N GLY A 298 -18.97 20.20 -16.23
CA GLY A 298 -20.28 19.86 -15.67
C GLY A 298 -20.33 18.48 -15.01
N GLU A 299 -19.30 17.70 -15.16
CA GLU A 299 -19.13 16.38 -14.56
C GLU A 299 -18.51 16.50 -13.15
N MET A 300 -18.36 15.39 -12.44
CA MET A 300 -17.68 15.37 -11.15
C MET A 300 -16.24 15.91 -11.24
N TYR A 301 -15.76 16.47 -10.14
CA TYR A 301 -14.33 16.79 -10.04
C TYR A 301 -13.47 15.54 -10.09
N TYR A 302 -12.40 15.60 -10.86
CA TYR A 302 -11.34 14.62 -10.77
C TYR A 302 -10.72 14.69 -9.36
N PRO A 303 -10.57 13.56 -8.61
CA PRO A 303 -10.10 13.63 -7.21
C PRO A 303 -8.75 14.34 -7.01
N ASP A 304 -7.86 14.27 -8.02
CA ASP A 304 -6.57 14.98 -7.96
C ASP A 304 -6.74 16.50 -8.24
N SER A 305 -7.81 16.92 -8.93
CA SER A 305 -8.12 18.33 -9.11
C SER A 305 -8.52 18.98 -7.78
N VAL A 306 -9.29 18.27 -6.95
CA VAL A 306 -9.66 18.76 -5.60
C VAL A 306 -8.43 18.96 -4.73
N VAL A 307 -7.41 18.08 -4.84
CA VAL A 307 -6.12 18.27 -4.16
C VAL A 307 -5.41 19.54 -4.62
N ASN A 308 -5.47 19.87 -5.93
CA ASN A 308 -4.89 21.10 -6.46
C ASN A 308 -5.67 22.34 -6.04
N LEU A 309 -7.00 22.26 -5.95
CA LEU A 309 -7.84 23.33 -5.42
C LEU A 309 -7.51 23.62 -3.95
N HIS A 310 -7.40 22.57 -3.12
CA HIS A 310 -6.94 22.71 -1.74
C HIS A 310 -5.59 23.44 -1.61
N LYS A 311 -4.60 23.09 -2.43
CA LYS A 311 -3.31 23.78 -2.44
C LYS A 311 -3.44 25.27 -2.78
N LYS A 312 -4.32 25.60 -3.73
CA LYS A 312 -4.60 27.01 -4.09
C LYS A 312 -5.27 27.76 -2.95
N ILE A 313 -6.23 27.14 -2.26
CA ILE A 313 -6.91 27.72 -1.08
C ILE A 313 -5.89 28.01 0.01
N LEU A 314 -5.01 27.07 0.36
CA LEU A 314 -3.97 27.30 1.36
C LEU A 314 -3.05 28.45 0.97
N LYS A 315 -2.66 28.54 -0.30
CA LYS A 315 -1.82 29.65 -0.80
C LYS A 315 -2.52 30.99 -0.68
N ASP A 316 -3.81 31.09 -1.04
CA ASP A 316 -4.59 32.32 -0.98
C ASP A 316 -4.86 32.77 0.46
N ALA A 317 -4.95 31.81 1.38
CA ALA A 317 -5.09 32.06 2.82
C ALA A 317 -3.73 32.40 3.49
N GLY A 318 -2.60 32.29 2.79
CA GLY A 318 -1.27 32.47 3.40
C GLY A 318 -0.87 31.37 4.37
N LEU A 319 -1.51 30.21 4.27
CA LEU A 319 -1.32 29.09 5.22
C LEU A 319 -0.23 28.12 4.76
N PRO A 320 0.44 27.45 5.71
CA PRO A 320 1.41 26.41 5.38
C PRO A 320 0.76 25.24 4.62
N HIS A 321 1.55 24.57 3.79
CA HIS A 321 1.07 23.45 3.01
C HIS A 321 0.80 22.23 3.89
N ILE A 322 -0.47 21.80 3.93
CA ILE A 322 -0.91 20.50 4.43
C ILE A 322 -1.52 19.69 3.29
N ARG A 323 -1.57 18.36 3.43
CA ARG A 323 -2.17 17.50 2.41
C ARG A 323 -3.69 17.56 2.49
N PHE A 324 -4.40 17.32 1.40
CA PHE A 324 -5.87 17.22 1.44
C PHE A 324 -6.38 16.22 2.50
N HIS A 325 -5.69 15.06 2.65
CA HIS A 325 -6.06 14.08 3.66
C HIS A 325 -5.87 14.58 5.11
N ASP A 326 -5.07 15.60 5.30
CA ASP A 326 -4.87 16.21 6.62
C ASP A 326 -6.09 17.01 7.09
N LEU A 327 -7.02 17.43 6.18
CA LEU A 327 -8.33 17.99 6.56
C LEU A 327 -9.17 16.94 7.30
N ARG A 328 -9.13 15.68 6.86
CA ARG A 328 -9.78 14.58 7.57
C ARG A 328 -9.14 14.33 8.94
N HIS A 329 -7.82 14.48 9.05
CA HIS A 329 -7.13 14.43 10.34
C HIS A 329 -7.52 15.62 11.22
N THR A 330 -7.70 16.80 10.63
CA THR A 330 -8.21 17.99 11.31
C THR A 330 -9.60 17.72 11.90
N PHE A 331 -10.55 17.25 11.08
CA PHE A 331 -11.88 16.87 11.57
C PHE A 331 -11.80 15.92 12.75
N ALA A 332 -11.06 14.82 12.62
CA ALA A 332 -10.98 13.81 13.67
C ALA A 332 -10.37 14.35 14.97
N THR A 333 -9.30 15.13 14.87
CA THR A 333 -8.63 15.74 16.03
C THR A 333 -9.55 16.72 16.74
N LEU A 334 -10.16 17.62 15.99
CA LEU A 334 -11.07 18.64 16.54
C LEU A 334 -12.33 18.01 17.16
N ALA A 335 -12.93 17.01 16.51
CA ALA A 335 -14.07 16.30 17.07
C ALA A 335 -13.74 15.64 18.41
N LEU A 336 -12.61 14.96 18.52
CA LEU A 336 -12.15 14.34 19.76
C LEU A 336 -11.83 15.38 20.85
N GLN A 337 -11.16 16.48 20.50
CA GLN A 337 -10.87 17.58 21.43
C GLN A 337 -12.15 18.24 21.96
N ASN A 338 -13.17 18.36 21.11
CA ASN A 338 -14.49 18.91 21.49
C ASN A 338 -15.44 17.87 22.13
N GLY A 339 -14.94 16.71 22.54
CA GLY A 339 -15.69 15.76 23.36
C GLY A 339 -16.51 14.71 22.61
N VAL A 340 -16.43 14.67 21.28
CA VAL A 340 -17.05 13.58 20.51
C VAL A 340 -16.31 12.29 20.83
N ASP A 341 -17.03 11.22 21.16
CA ASP A 341 -16.43 9.95 21.53
C ASP A 341 -15.73 9.26 20.33
N VAL A 342 -14.71 8.47 20.65
CA VAL A 342 -13.83 7.82 19.64
C VAL A 342 -14.61 6.89 18.70
N LYS A 343 -15.66 6.20 19.20
CA LYS A 343 -16.47 5.27 18.42
C LYS A 343 -17.30 6.03 17.38
N THR A 344 -17.90 7.14 17.77
CA THR A 344 -18.62 8.04 16.88
C THR A 344 -17.71 8.60 15.79
N VAL A 345 -16.55 9.18 16.15
CA VAL A 345 -15.58 9.68 15.18
C VAL A 345 -15.10 8.56 14.24
N SER A 346 -14.81 7.37 14.77
CA SER A 346 -14.42 6.21 13.97
C SER A 346 -15.50 5.80 12.97
N SER A 347 -16.77 5.82 13.39
CA SER A 347 -17.93 5.52 12.54
C SER A 347 -18.08 6.57 11.44
N MET A 348 -18.04 7.87 11.77
CA MET A 348 -18.11 8.96 10.79
C MET A 348 -17.00 8.87 9.74
N LEU A 349 -15.80 8.51 10.16
CA LEU A 349 -14.66 8.31 9.28
C LEU A 349 -14.76 7.00 8.47
N GLY A 350 -15.57 6.03 8.87
CA GLY A 350 -15.61 4.71 8.26
C GLY A 350 -14.29 3.95 8.44
N HIS A 351 -13.74 3.97 9.66
CA HIS A 351 -12.62 3.12 10.04
C HIS A 351 -13.14 1.73 10.41
N TYR A 352 -12.41 0.69 10.00
CA TYR A 352 -12.77 -0.70 10.33
C TYR A 352 -12.70 -0.97 11.83
N ASP A 353 -11.77 -0.31 12.53
CA ASP A 353 -11.49 -0.51 13.95
C ASP A 353 -11.32 0.83 14.67
N ALA A 354 -12.07 1.03 15.76
CA ALA A 354 -11.95 2.22 16.60
C ALA A 354 -10.56 2.33 17.24
N GLY A 355 -9.88 1.21 17.48
CA GLY A 355 -8.50 1.18 17.93
C GLY A 355 -7.52 1.84 16.97
N PHE A 356 -7.81 1.81 15.65
CA PHE A 356 -7.03 2.58 14.68
C PHE A 356 -7.19 4.09 14.92
N THR A 357 -8.41 4.57 15.14
CA THR A 357 -8.68 5.98 15.47
C THR A 357 -7.96 6.39 16.75
N LEU A 358 -8.07 5.58 17.79
CA LEU A 358 -7.40 5.83 19.07
C LEU A 358 -5.88 5.93 18.90
N ARG A 359 -5.26 4.94 18.26
CA ARG A 359 -3.79 4.93 18.02
C ARG A 359 -3.32 6.09 17.14
N THR A 360 -4.17 6.53 16.21
CA THR A 360 -3.84 7.60 15.27
C THR A 360 -3.92 8.98 15.91
N TYR A 361 -4.89 9.19 16.80
CA TYR A 361 -5.19 10.48 17.42
C TYR A 361 -4.91 10.50 18.94
N THR A 362 -3.94 9.74 19.40
CA THR A 362 -3.57 9.61 20.83
C THR A 362 -3.28 10.97 21.49
N HIS A 363 -2.72 11.93 20.74
CA HIS A 363 -2.43 13.28 21.30
C HIS A 363 -3.70 14.04 21.68
N ALA A 364 -4.77 13.93 20.90
CA ALA A 364 -6.06 14.53 21.21
C ALA A 364 -6.72 13.91 22.47
N THR A 365 -6.47 12.62 22.71
CA THR A 365 -7.00 11.92 23.89
C THR A 365 -6.21 12.22 25.15
N ARG A 366 -4.93 12.61 25.08
CA ARG A 366 -4.13 12.97 26.25
C ARG A 366 -4.65 14.23 26.94
N GLN A 367 -5.00 15.26 26.18
CA GLN A 367 -5.65 16.46 26.73
C GLN A 367 -6.94 16.11 27.48
N LYS A 368 -7.73 15.15 26.97
CA LYS A 368 -8.93 14.65 27.67
C LYS A 368 -8.65 13.88 28.95
N GLN A 369 -7.50 13.21 29.06
CA GLN A 369 -7.08 12.58 30.32
C GLN A 369 -6.79 13.62 31.40
N ASP A 370 -6.15 14.74 31.06
CA ASP A 370 -5.88 15.84 31.95
C ASP A 370 -7.18 16.51 32.45
N GLU A 371 -8.14 16.75 31.53
CA GLU A 371 -9.47 17.26 31.87
C GLU A 371 -10.25 16.27 32.77
N ALA A 372 -10.18 14.97 32.47
CA ALA A 372 -10.81 13.94 33.29
C ALA A 372 -10.20 13.88 34.69
N ALA A 373 -8.88 14.00 34.84
CA ALA A 373 -8.21 14.04 36.12
C ALA A 373 -8.66 15.26 36.97
N GLN A 374 -8.78 16.45 36.34
CA GLN A 374 -9.30 17.65 37.01
C GLN A 374 -10.76 17.48 37.41
N THR A 375 -11.59 16.89 36.56
CA THR A 375 -13.01 16.62 36.86
C THR A 375 -13.14 15.67 38.06
N MET A 376 -12.36 14.58 38.06
CA MET A 376 -12.35 13.65 39.18
C MET A 376 -11.81 14.26 40.46
N GLY A 377 -10.76 15.09 40.38
CA GLY A 377 -10.25 15.86 41.54
C GLY A 377 -11.30 16.78 42.10
N SER A 378 -12.03 17.51 41.25
CA SER A 378 -13.11 18.41 41.67
C SER A 378 -14.32 17.64 42.24
N PHE A 379 -14.60 16.44 41.75
CA PHE A 379 -15.62 15.57 42.31
C PHE A 379 -15.23 15.09 43.70
N MET A 380 -14.01 14.56 43.84
CA MET A 380 -13.53 14.07 45.14
C MET A 380 -13.49 15.18 46.23
N ALA A 381 -13.07 16.38 45.84
CA ALA A 381 -13.07 17.54 46.76
C ALA A 381 -14.48 17.95 47.25
N ARG A 382 -15.55 17.58 46.54
CA ARG A 382 -16.94 17.83 46.97
C ARG A 382 -17.52 16.72 47.82
N VAL A 383 -16.92 15.53 47.78
CA VAL A 383 -17.43 14.35 48.49
C VAL A 383 -16.67 14.14 49.79
N MET A 384 -15.45 14.67 49.92
CA MET A 384 -14.64 14.69 51.15
C MET A 384 -14.95 15.91 52.00
#